data_1b6b06152980b664d8407d96d3c3ab16
#
_entry.id   1b6b06152980b664d8407d96d3c3ab16
#
_cell.length_a   1.000
_cell.length_b   1.000
_cell.length_c   1.000
_cell.angle_alpha   90.00
_cell.angle_beta   90.00
_cell.angle_gamma   90.00
#
_symmetry.space_group_name_H-M   'P 1'
#
loop_
_entity.id
_entity.type
_entity.pdbx_description
1 polymer ?
#
loop_
_entity_poly.entity_id
_entity_poly.type
_entity_poly.pdbx_seq_one_letter_code
_entity_poly.pdbx_strand_id
1 'polypeptide(L)'
;KAGKPYADKLVISPMGEAAARDVAFRNKEIDVSILGSTQYVAYKADPNLSKGILEVAEVFTRNMGMNPEFKPFSDKRVRQAINHAIDSELIIKRLVRDKAYRAVSWLPLSSPAFDKGAKPYAFDPDKAKKLLTEAGYPDGFEFEWTATPNESWGIPIVEATIPMLAKVGIKVKVKPVETSALGGVVAKGDFQAYIWSNTSWPDPLTILKCYHSATPQSACNYTTYKNPAVDKLIDEASNTDDPAKRNDLLKKANAIIYDDAPVWF
;
A
#
# COMPACT_ATOMS: atom_id res chain seq x y z
N LYS A 1 5.98 30.56 -10.89
CA LYS A 1 5.53 31.90 -11.31
C LYS A 1 5.31 32.70 -10.04
N ALA A 2 6.02 33.83 -9.91
CA ALA A 2 5.72 34.81 -8.87
C ALA A 2 4.37 35.46 -9.21
N GLY A 3 3.36 35.27 -8.41
CA GLY A 3 2.02 35.85 -8.58
C GLY A 3 1.19 35.66 -7.32
N LYS A 4 0.21 36.50 -7.13
CA LYS A 4 -0.79 36.35 -6.06
C LYS A 4 -1.58 35.06 -6.27
N PRO A 5 -2.13 34.44 -5.19
CA PRO A 5 -3.09 33.35 -5.35
C PRO A 5 -4.26 33.81 -6.24
N TYR A 6 -4.71 32.94 -7.13
CA TYR A 6 -5.81 33.24 -8.06
C TYR A 6 -7.19 33.23 -7.40
N ALA A 7 -7.28 32.66 -6.20
CA ALA A 7 -8.51 32.58 -5.41
C ALA A 7 -8.32 33.29 -4.07
N ASP A 8 -9.32 34.03 -3.65
CA ASP A 8 -9.34 34.74 -2.36
C ASP A 8 -9.64 33.78 -1.20
N LYS A 9 -10.36 32.68 -1.48
CA LYS A 9 -10.79 31.72 -0.47
C LYS A 9 -10.85 30.31 -1.07
N LEU A 10 -10.28 29.34 -0.35
CA LEU A 10 -10.47 27.90 -0.59
C LEU A 10 -11.36 27.34 0.52
N VAL A 11 -12.46 26.69 0.14
CA VAL A 11 -13.34 25.96 1.07
C VAL A 11 -13.20 24.47 0.80
N ILE A 12 -12.84 23.70 1.82
CA ILE A 12 -12.75 22.24 1.75
C ILE A 12 -13.93 21.67 2.50
N SER A 13 -14.78 20.92 1.78
CA SER A 13 -15.95 20.23 2.33
C SER A 13 -15.65 18.74 2.44
N PRO A 14 -15.47 18.17 3.63
CA PRO A 14 -15.26 16.73 3.81
C PRO A 14 -16.50 15.96 3.40
N MET A 15 -16.37 15.11 2.37
CA MET A 15 -17.44 14.22 1.89
C MET A 15 -16.83 12.83 1.67
N GLY A 16 -17.14 11.87 2.53
CA GLY A 16 -16.59 10.51 2.48
C GLY A 16 -17.03 9.73 1.24
N GLU A 17 -18.31 9.82 0.91
CA GLU A 17 -18.92 9.01 -0.13
C GLU A 17 -18.72 9.59 -1.53
N ALA A 18 -18.23 8.76 -2.48
CA ALA A 18 -18.00 9.17 -3.86
C ALA A 18 -19.29 9.61 -4.57
N ALA A 19 -20.42 8.95 -4.30
CA ALA A 19 -21.71 9.32 -4.86
C ALA A 19 -22.19 10.70 -4.37
N ALA A 20 -21.98 11.03 -3.09
CA ALA A 20 -22.33 12.34 -2.54
C ALA A 20 -21.48 13.45 -3.18
N ARG A 21 -20.18 13.22 -3.37
CA ARG A 21 -19.30 14.15 -4.09
C ARG A 21 -19.71 14.35 -5.54
N ASP A 22 -20.14 13.30 -6.23
CA ASP A 22 -20.64 13.38 -7.62
C ASP A 22 -21.87 14.25 -7.71
N VAL A 23 -22.83 14.06 -6.83
CA VAL A 23 -24.06 14.88 -6.77
C VAL A 23 -23.72 16.36 -6.51
N ALA A 24 -22.91 16.65 -5.49
CA ALA A 24 -22.50 18.01 -5.16
C ALA A 24 -21.76 18.71 -6.32
N PHE A 25 -20.90 17.98 -7.03
CA PHE A 25 -20.18 18.51 -8.20
C PHE A 25 -21.13 18.81 -9.37
N ARG A 26 -22.05 17.91 -9.68
CA ARG A 26 -23.04 18.09 -10.76
C ARG A 26 -24.00 19.25 -10.45
N ASN A 27 -24.33 19.44 -9.19
CA ASN A 27 -25.16 20.57 -8.72
C ASN A 27 -24.36 21.89 -8.62
N LYS A 28 -23.05 21.89 -8.90
CA LYS A 28 -22.16 23.06 -8.77
C LYS A 28 -22.05 23.59 -7.33
N GLU A 29 -22.21 22.71 -6.35
CA GLU A 29 -22.00 23.02 -4.94
C GLU A 29 -20.52 22.98 -4.58
N ILE A 30 -19.73 22.25 -5.38
CA ILE A 30 -18.25 22.20 -5.31
C ILE A 30 -17.65 22.33 -6.70
N ASP A 31 -16.48 22.97 -6.80
CA ASP A 31 -15.78 23.22 -8.07
C ASP A 31 -14.81 22.09 -8.46
N VAL A 32 -14.32 21.32 -7.48
CA VAL A 32 -13.37 20.22 -7.66
C VAL A 32 -13.83 19.01 -6.87
N SER A 33 -13.79 17.84 -7.49
CA SER A 33 -14.15 16.57 -6.85
C SER A 33 -13.11 15.48 -7.16
N ILE A 34 -12.88 14.59 -6.20
CA ILE A 34 -12.13 13.36 -6.43
C ILE A 34 -13.12 12.30 -6.92
N LEU A 35 -12.87 11.75 -8.11
CA LEU A 35 -13.73 10.73 -8.72
C LEU A 35 -13.41 9.35 -8.13
N GLY A 36 -14.47 8.61 -7.78
CA GLY A 36 -14.38 7.17 -7.58
C GLY A 36 -14.22 6.43 -8.93
N SER A 37 -13.88 5.15 -8.89
CA SER A 37 -13.65 4.36 -10.13
C SER A 37 -14.86 4.28 -11.05
N THR A 38 -16.06 4.23 -10.48
CA THR A 38 -17.33 4.21 -11.23
C THR A 38 -17.63 5.55 -11.88
N GLN A 39 -17.50 6.64 -11.14
CA GLN A 39 -17.68 8.01 -11.65
C GLN A 39 -16.64 8.33 -12.73
N TYR A 40 -15.38 7.89 -12.56
CA TYR A 40 -14.35 8.11 -13.56
C TYR A 40 -14.75 7.56 -14.94
N VAL A 41 -15.28 6.33 -15.01
CA VAL A 41 -15.73 5.74 -16.27
C VAL A 41 -16.87 6.55 -16.89
N ALA A 42 -17.85 6.93 -16.09
CA ALA A 42 -19.00 7.73 -16.55
C ALA A 42 -18.54 9.11 -17.09
N TYR A 43 -17.64 9.78 -16.34
CA TYR A 43 -17.12 11.09 -16.75
C TYR A 43 -16.26 11.03 -18.02
N LYS A 44 -15.44 9.97 -18.18
CA LYS A 44 -14.67 9.78 -19.40
C LYS A 44 -15.54 9.56 -20.64
N ALA A 45 -16.69 8.95 -20.48
CA ALA A 45 -17.66 8.74 -21.56
C ALA A 45 -18.48 10.01 -21.90
N ASP A 46 -18.54 10.99 -21.00
CA ASP A 46 -19.27 12.24 -21.21
C ASP A 46 -18.36 13.28 -21.92
N PRO A 47 -18.72 13.78 -23.12
CA PRO A 47 -17.91 14.74 -23.87
C PRO A 47 -17.66 16.08 -23.16
N ASN A 48 -18.50 16.47 -22.24
CA ASN A 48 -18.38 17.72 -21.49
C ASN A 48 -17.54 17.53 -20.23
N LEU A 49 -17.83 16.49 -19.47
CA LEU A 49 -17.15 16.21 -18.20
C LEU A 49 -15.71 15.69 -18.41
N SER A 50 -15.47 14.95 -19.49
CA SER A 50 -14.14 14.39 -19.79
C SER A 50 -13.04 15.45 -19.95
N LYS A 51 -13.40 16.65 -20.40
CA LYS A 51 -12.47 17.78 -20.56
C LYS A 51 -11.96 18.35 -19.25
N GLY A 52 -12.73 18.15 -18.15
CA GLY A 52 -12.38 18.62 -16.81
C GLY A 52 -11.61 17.60 -15.97
N ILE A 53 -11.33 16.41 -16.49
CA ILE A 53 -10.61 15.39 -15.74
C ILE A 53 -9.11 15.69 -15.75
N LEU A 54 -8.56 15.90 -14.55
CA LEU A 54 -7.13 15.95 -14.32
C LEU A 54 -6.68 14.61 -13.72
N GLU A 55 -5.84 13.88 -14.44
CA GLU A 55 -5.21 12.65 -13.95
C GLU A 55 -3.82 12.98 -13.39
N VAL A 56 -3.62 12.70 -12.12
CA VAL A 56 -2.35 12.92 -11.42
C VAL A 56 -1.92 11.60 -10.79
N ALA A 57 -0.63 11.24 -10.99
CA ALA A 57 -0.05 10.09 -10.32
C ALA A 57 0.03 10.36 -8.81
N GLU A 58 -0.65 9.54 -8.02
CA GLU A 58 -0.50 9.58 -6.56
C GLU A 58 0.86 9.03 -6.14
N VAL A 59 1.39 9.60 -5.06
CA VAL A 59 2.61 9.11 -4.40
C VAL A 59 2.26 8.17 -3.23
N PHE A 60 1.20 7.40 -3.37
CA PHE A 60 0.74 6.45 -2.36
C PHE A 60 1.03 5.01 -2.77
N THR A 61 1.53 4.21 -1.84
CA THR A 61 1.63 2.76 -2.01
C THR A 61 0.58 2.08 -1.14
N ARG A 62 -0.27 1.27 -1.76
CA ARG A 62 -1.23 0.41 -1.08
C ARG A 62 -0.53 -0.86 -0.66
N ASN A 63 -0.75 -1.30 0.55
CA ASN A 63 -0.07 -2.48 1.08
C ASN A 63 -0.88 -3.18 2.16
N MET A 64 -0.61 -4.47 2.31
CA MET A 64 -1.01 -5.26 3.46
C MET A 64 0.18 -5.41 4.39
N GLY A 65 0.10 -4.83 5.58
CA GLY A 65 1.07 -5.09 6.63
C GLY A 65 0.73 -6.38 7.38
N MET A 66 1.73 -7.20 7.64
CA MET A 66 1.61 -8.46 8.36
C MET A 66 2.27 -8.34 9.73
N ASN A 67 1.52 -8.66 10.80
CA ASN A 67 2.03 -8.61 12.17
C ASN A 67 2.83 -9.87 12.50
N PRO A 68 4.15 -9.80 12.74
CA PRO A 68 4.97 -10.97 13.04
C PRO A 68 4.67 -11.59 14.43
N GLU A 69 3.92 -10.91 15.31
CA GLU A 69 3.44 -11.51 16.57
C GLU A 69 2.33 -12.53 16.33
N PHE A 70 1.63 -12.45 15.21
CA PHE A 70 0.78 -13.54 14.75
C PHE A 70 1.66 -14.66 14.18
N LYS A 71 1.70 -15.81 14.85
CA LYS A 71 2.66 -16.89 14.61
C LYS A 71 2.91 -17.25 13.14
N PRO A 72 1.92 -17.41 12.24
CA PRO A 72 2.18 -17.67 10.83
C PRO A 72 3.02 -16.56 10.17
N PHE A 73 2.77 -15.31 10.48
CA PHE A 73 3.49 -14.17 9.88
C PHE A 73 4.88 -13.92 10.46
N SER A 74 5.28 -14.62 11.51
CA SER A 74 6.67 -14.58 12.00
C SER A 74 7.64 -15.21 11.00
N ASP A 75 7.19 -16.17 10.19
CA ASP A 75 8.03 -16.84 9.19
C ASP A 75 8.03 -16.07 7.85
N LYS A 76 9.21 -15.70 7.39
CA LYS A 76 9.40 -15.01 6.10
C LYS A 76 8.80 -15.78 4.92
N ARG A 77 8.88 -17.12 4.93
CA ARG A 77 8.35 -17.97 3.86
C ARG A 77 6.84 -17.84 3.75
N VAL A 78 6.13 -17.71 4.87
CA VAL A 78 4.67 -17.46 4.88
C VAL A 78 4.36 -16.09 4.27
N ARG A 79 5.10 -15.04 4.63
CA ARG A 79 4.90 -13.71 4.06
C ARG A 79 5.20 -13.66 2.56
N GLN A 80 6.24 -14.36 2.12
CA GLN A 80 6.53 -14.54 0.68
C GLN A 80 5.45 -15.34 -0.03
N ALA A 81 4.91 -16.39 0.61
CA ALA A 81 3.81 -17.18 0.06
C ALA A 81 2.57 -16.32 -0.23
N ILE A 82 2.21 -15.40 0.67
CA ILE A 82 1.11 -14.45 0.43
C ILE A 82 1.39 -13.58 -0.79
N ASN A 83 2.62 -13.07 -0.93
CA ASN A 83 3.01 -12.28 -2.10
C ASN A 83 2.91 -13.07 -3.41
N HIS A 84 3.17 -14.38 -3.41
CA HIS A 84 3.00 -15.24 -4.57
C HIS A 84 1.56 -15.72 -4.79
N ALA A 85 0.74 -15.76 -3.74
CA ALA A 85 -0.64 -16.25 -3.82
C ALA A 85 -1.63 -15.22 -4.39
N ILE A 86 -1.29 -13.94 -4.37
CA ILE A 86 -2.19 -12.85 -4.79
C ILE A 86 -1.81 -12.34 -6.19
N ASP A 87 -2.75 -12.43 -7.12
CA ASP A 87 -2.64 -11.84 -8.46
C ASP A 87 -2.96 -10.34 -8.40
N SER A 88 -1.95 -9.54 -8.05
CA SER A 88 -2.10 -8.09 -7.96
C SER A 88 -2.37 -7.43 -9.32
N GLU A 89 -1.88 -8.00 -10.43
CA GLU A 89 -2.16 -7.46 -11.76
C GLU A 89 -3.64 -7.61 -12.12
N LEU A 90 -4.22 -8.77 -11.77
CA LEU A 90 -5.66 -8.97 -11.95
C LEU A 90 -6.48 -7.98 -11.11
N ILE A 91 -6.05 -7.72 -9.86
CA ILE A 91 -6.68 -6.72 -8.98
C ILE A 91 -6.58 -5.33 -9.61
N ILE A 92 -5.39 -4.92 -10.05
CA ILE A 92 -5.17 -3.63 -10.73
C ILE A 92 -6.10 -3.49 -11.93
N LYS A 93 -6.15 -4.50 -12.77
CA LYS A 93 -6.98 -4.49 -13.98
C LYS A 93 -8.48 -4.44 -13.67
N ARG A 94 -8.95 -5.24 -12.72
CA ARG A 94 -10.39 -5.43 -12.49
C ARG A 94 -10.99 -4.39 -11.54
N LEU A 95 -10.28 -4.05 -10.46
CA LEU A 95 -10.80 -3.12 -9.45
C LEU A 95 -10.40 -1.68 -9.71
N VAL A 96 -9.12 -1.42 -10.01
CA VAL A 96 -8.64 -0.05 -10.21
C VAL A 96 -8.52 0.34 -11.69
N ARG A 97 -9.02 -0.52 -12.61
CA ARG A 97 -9.19 -0.23 -14.04
C ARG A 97 -7.90 0.27 -14.70
N ASP A 98 -6.78 -0.38 -14.44
CA ASP A 98 -5.45 -0.04 -14.92
C ASP A 98 -4.98 1.38 -14.49
N LYS A 99 -5.56 1.94 -13.42
CA LYS A 99 -5.17 3.25 -12.85
C LYS A 99 -4.17 3.15 -11.69
N ALA A 100 -3.46 2.05 -11.62
CA ALA A 100 -2.34 1.82 -10.74
C ALA A 100 -1.28 1.00 -11.45
N TYR A 101 -0.09 0.93 -10.87
CA TYR A 101 0.97 0.03 -11.33
C TYR A 101 1.40 -0.87 -10.17
N ARG A 102 1.98 -2.00 -10.53
CA ARG A 102 2.48 -2.95 -9.55
C ARG A 102 3.63 -2.35 -8.77
N ALA A 103 3.47 -2.23 -7.46
CA ALA A 103 4.55 -1.79 -6.60
C ALA A 103 5.57 -2.91 -6.37
N VAL A 104 6.83 -2.54 -6.30
CA VAL A 104 7.98 -3.39 -5.96
C VAL A 104 8.73 -2.82 -4.76
N SER A 105 8.14 -1.83 -4.10
CA SER A 105 8.77 -1.05 -3.06
C SER A 105 7.75 -0.13 -2.41
N TRP A 106 8.07 0.34 -1.22
CA TRP A 106 7.42 1.50 -0.61
C TRP A 106 7.71 2.80 -1.34
N LEU A 107 8.84 2.84 -2.06
CA LEU A 107 9.28 4.03 -2.77
C LEU A 107 8.47 4.21 -4.05
N PRO A 108 7.97 5.41 -4.34
CA PRO A 108 7.29 5.70 -5.60
C PRO A 108 8.28 5.65 -6.76
N LEU A 109 7.77 5.45 -7.98
CA LEU A 109 8.58 5.42 -9.21
C LEU A 109 9.44 6.68 -9.40
N SER A 110 9.02 7.81 -8.85
CA SER A 110 9.74 9.08 -8.90
C SER A 110 10.89 9.19 -7.90
N SER A 111 10.99 8.24 -6.94
CA SER A 111 12.06 8.27 -5.94
C SER A 111 13.43 8.03 -6.57
N PRO A 112 14.46 8.82 -6.21
CA PRO A 112 15.82 8.60 -6.69
C PRO A 112 16.44 7.28 -6.20
N ALA A 113 15.92 6.70 -5.13
CA ALA A 113 16.33 5.40 -4.61
C ALA A 113 15.46 4.23 -5.12
N PHE A 114 14.50 4.48 -6.04
CA PHE A 114 13.69 3.42 -6.63
C PHE A 114 14.55 2.53 -7.53
N ASP A 115 14.44 1.21 -7.36
CA ASP A 115 15.11 0.26 -8.25
C ASP A 115 14.25 -0.06 -9.48
N LYS A 116 14.60 0.54 -10.61
CA LYS A 116 13.94 0.27 -11.89
C LYS A 116 14.13 -1.15 -12.41
N GLY A 117 15.10 -1.89 -11.88
CA GLY A 117 15.38 -3.28 -12.23
C GLY A 117 14.67 -4.29 -11.32
N ALA A 118 14.10 -3.83 -10.21
CA ALA A 118 13.37 -4.70 -9.29
C ALA A 118 12.13 -5.30 -9.96
N LYS A 119 11.92 -6.60 -9.74
CA LYS A 119 10.77 -7.32 -10.28
C LYS A 119 9.78 -7.63 -9.17
N PRO A 120 8.46 -7.48 -9.41
CA PRO A 120 7.45 -7.87 -8.45
C PRO A 120 7.45 -9.39 -8.24
N TYR A 121 6.94 -9.82 -7.08
CA TYR A 121 6.65 -11.23 -6.85
C TYR A 121 5.70 -11.73 -7.95
N ALA A 122 6.10 -12.77 -8.67
CA ALA A 122 5.23 -13.39 -9.66
C ALA A 122 4.03 -14.04 -8.97
N PHE A 123 2.85 -13.94 -9.56
CA PHE A 123 1.70 -14.74 -9.15
C PHE A 123 2.02 -16.22 -9.43
N ASP A 124 2.20 -17.00 -8.39
CA ASP A 124 2.59 -18.42 -8.45
C ASP A 124 2.01 -19.16 -7.23
N PRO A 125 0.75 -19.63 -7.34
CA PRO A 125 0.10 -20.34 -6.25
C PRO A 125 0.80 -21.66 -5.86
N ASP A 126 1.48 -22.32 -6.79
CA ASP A 126 2.18 -23.57 -6.50
C ASP A 126 3.43 -23.29 -5.66
N LYS A 127 4.18 -22.25 -5.99
CA LYS A 127 5.27 -21.76 -5.16
C LYS A 127 4.79 -21.32 -3.78
N ALA A 128 3.64 -20.63 -3.72
CA ALA A 128 3.03 -20.26 -2.44
C ALA A 128 2.72 -21.47 -1.57
N LYS A 129 2.08 -22.51 -2.11
CA LYS A 129 1.82 -23.77 -1.39
C LYS A 129 3.11 -24.45 -0.90
N LYS A 130 4.13 -24.49 -1.75
CA LYS A 130 5.44 -25.04 -1.37
C LYS A 130 6.03 -24.30 -0.17
N LEU A 131 6.07 -22.96 -0.22
CA LEU A 131 6.57 -22.14 0.87
C LEU A 131 5.77 -22.31 2.18
N LEU A 132 4.44 -22.44 2.08
CA LEU A 132 3.58 -22.71 3.24
C LEU A 132 3.90 -24.08 3.85
N THR A 133 4.04 -25.11 3.02
CA THR A 133 4.40 -26.47 3.47
C THR A 133 5.76 -26.47 4.18
N GLU A 134 6.77 -25.83 3.59
CA GLU A 134 8.11 -25.69 4.17
C GLU A 134 8.12 -24.91 5.49
N ALA A 135 7.16 -23.98 5.66
CA ALA A 135 6.97 -23.21 6.88
C ALA A 135 6.12 -23.95 7.94
N GLY A 136 5.64 -25.16 7.65
CA GLY A 136 4.84 -25.97 8.58
C GLY A 136 3.32 -25.74 8.49
N TYR A 137 2.84 -25.14 7.41
CA TYR A 137 1.42 -24.87 7.16
C TYR A 137 0.91 -25.53 5.86
N PRO A 138 1.02 -26.87 5.69
CA PRO A 138 0.64 -27.57 4.46
C PRO A 138 -0.85 -27.42 4.13
N ASP A 139 -1.71 -27.28 5.15
CA ASP A 139 -3.16 -27.10 5.02
C ASP A 139 -3.57 -25.61 5.08
N GLY A 140 -2.59 -24.70 5.14
CA GLY A 140 -2.81 -23.28 5.31
C GLY A 140 -3.13 -22.90 6.75
N PHE A 141 -3.78 -21.75 6.91
CA PHE A 141 -4.20 -21.21 8.22
C PHE A 141 -5.31 -20.17 8.01
N GLU A 142 -5.86 -19.69 9.13
CA GLU A 142 -6.85 -18.60 9.11
C GLU A 142 -6.25 -17.37 9.78
N PHE A 143 -6.56 -16.18 9.24
CA PHE A 143 -6.19 -14.90 9.86
C PHE A 143 -7.27 -13.83 9.64
N GLU A 144 -7.21 -12.81 10.51
CA GLU A 144 -8.06 -11.64 10.47
C GLU A 144 -7.36 -10.49 9.73
N TRP A 145 -8.04 -9.95 8.72
CA TRP A 145 -7.52 -8.82 7.94
C TRP A 145 -8.33 -7.56 8.22
N THR A 146 -7.73 -6.64 8.96
CA THR A 146 -8.31 -5.34 9.31
C THR A 146 -8.35 -4.43 8.08
N ALA A 147 -9.52 -3.95 7.72
CA ALA A 147 -9.74 -3.14 6.54
C ALA A 147 -10.85 -2.09 6.76
N THR A 148 -10.79 -1.01 5.98
CA THR A 148 -11.83 0.03 5.98
C THR A 148 -12.77 -0.13 4.79
N PRO A 149 -13.98 0.45 4.81
CA PRO A 149 -14.90 0.40 3.69
C PRO A 149 -14.48 1.25 2.48
N ASN A 150 -13.24 1.74 2.44
CA ASN A 150 -12.74 2.56 1.33
C ASN A 150 -12.73 1.78 0.01
N GLU A 151 -13.40 2.32 -1.01
CA GLU A 151 -13.57 1.67 -2.31
C GLU A 151 -12.26 1.46 -3.08
N SER A 152 -11.27 2.34 -2.89
CA SER A 152 -10.04 2.34 -3.69
C SER A 152 -8.94 1.44 -3.11
N TRP A 153 -8.96 1.15 -1.79
CA TRP A 153 -7.85 0.44 -1.14
C TRP A 153 -8.25 -0.33 0.13
N GLY A 154 -9.52 -0.47 0.41
CA GLY A 154 -10.05 -1.11 1.62
C GLY A 154 -10.61 -2.51 1.37
N ILE A 155 -11.78 -2.76 1.96
CA ILE A 155 -12.49 -4.05 1.92
C ILE A 155 -12.59 -4.64 0.51
N PRO A 156 -12.93 -3.90 -0.57
CA PRO A 156 -13.05 -4.49 -1.89
C PRO A 156 -11.76 -5.15 -2.41
N ILE A 157 -10.59 -4.62 -2.06
CA ILE A 157 -9.30 -5.25 -2.41
C ILE A 157 -9.11 -6.53 -1.60
N VAL A 158 -9.38 -6.49 -0.29
CA VAL A 158 -9.28 -7.68 0.57
C VAL A 158 -10.18 -8.79 0.06
N GLU A 159 -11.45 -8.50 -0.22
CA GLU A 159 -12.42 -9.47 -0.75
C GLU A 159 -11.97 -10.10 -2.07
N ALA A 160 -11.36 -9.32 -2.96
CA ALA A 160 -10.80 -9.84 -4.21
C ALA A 160 -9.64 -10.83 -3.99
N THR A 161 -8.90 -10.74 -2.87
CA THR A 161 -7.80 -11.67 -2.55
C THR A 161 -8.29 -12.97 -1.93
N ILE A 162 -9.47 -13.00 -1.29
CA ILE A 162 -10.00 -14.18 -0.56
C ILE A 162 -9.99 -15.43 -1.43
N PRO A 163 -10.56 -15.44 -2.64
CA PRO A 163 -10.57 -16.64 -3.48
C PRO A 163 -9.17 -17.07 -3.95
N MET A 164 -8.22 -16.15 -4.03
CA MET A 164 -6.84 -16.46 -4.39
C MET A 164 -6.11 -17.12 -3.22
N LEU A 165 -6.23 -16.57 -2.03
CA LEU A 165 -5.64 -17.11 -0.79
C LEU A 165 -6.25 -18.46 -0.42
N ALA A 166 -7.56 -18.65 -0.64
CA ALA A 166 -8.23 -19.93 -0.42
C ALA A 166 -7.65 -21.08 -1.28
N LYS A 167 -7.17 -20.79 -2.50
CA LYS A 167 -6.52 -21.78 -3.37
C LYS A 167 -5.24 -22.38 -2.76
N VAL A 168 -4.61 -21.66 -1.85
CA VAL A 168 -3.40 -22.10 -1.15
C VAL A 168 -3.68 -22.49 0.31
N GLY A 169 -4.95 -22.66 0.69
CA GLY A 169 -5.37 -23.11 2.04
C GLY A 169 -5.52 -21.97 3.05
N ILE A 170 -5.26 -20.71 2.67
CA ILE A 170 -5.35 -19.57 3.60
C ILE A 170 -6.79 -19.04 3.62
N LYS A 171 -7.37 -18.98 4.83
CA LYS A 171 -8.69 -18.40 5.07
C LYS A 171 -8.57 -16.99 5.65
N VAL A 172 -9.36 -16.07 5.14
CA VAL A 172 -9.35 -14.67 5.58
C VAL A 172 -10.69 -14.31 6.20
N LYS A 173 -10.63 -13.72 7.40
CA LYS A 173 -11.76 -13.03 8.03
C LYS A 173 -11.57 -11.53 7.91
N VAL A 174 -12.48 -10.84 7.25
CA VAL A 174 -12.44 -9.39 7.16
C VAL A 174 -12.89 -8.79 8.49
N LYS A 175 -12.05 -7.93 9.09
CA LYS A 175 -12.37 -7.11 10.25
C LYS A 175 -12.58 -5.67 9.81
N PRO A 176 -13.81 -5.22 9.64
CA PRO A 176 -14.08 -3.85 9.24
C PRO A 176 -13.77 -2.89 10.38
N VAL A 177 -13.14 -1.77 10.05
CA VAL A 177 -12.90 -0.66 10.96
C VAL A 177 -13.19 0.67 10.26
N GLU A 178 -13.66 1.65 11.00
CA GLU A 178 -13.82 3.00 10.48
C GLU A 178 -12.49 3.59 10.01
N THR A 179 -12.51 4.32 8.89
CA THR A 179 -11.29 4.89 8.30
C THR A 179 -10.52 5.77 9.30
N SER A 180 -11.22 6.53 10.12
CA SER A 180 -10.64 7.38 11.16
C SER A 180 -9.98 6.59 12.31
N ALA A 181 -10.41 5.36 12.55
CA ALA A 181 -9.90 4.50 13.63
C ALA A 181 -8.69 3.66 13.21
N LEU A 182 -8.53 3.38 11.91
CA LEU A 182 -7.49 2.47 11.38
C LEU A 182 -6.08 2.84 11.87
N GLY A 183 -5.73 4.13 11.82
CA GLY A 183 -4.43 4.60 12.28
C GLY A 183 -4.13 4.24 13.75
N GLY A 184 -5.13 4.38 14.61
CA GLY A 184 -5.01 4.01 16.04
C GLY A 184 -4.86 2.50 16.25
N VAL A 185 -5.59 1.69 15.48
CA VAL A 185 -5.50 0.22 15.51
C VAL A 185 -4.11 -0.24 15.09
N VAL A 186 -3.61 0.29 13.98
CA VAL A 186 -2.30 -0.09 13.43
C VAL A 186 -1.15 0.38 14.33
N ALA A 187 -1.23 1.59 14.88
CA ALA A 187 -0.21 2.13 15.79
C ALA A 187 -0.11 1.35 17.13
N LYS A 188 -1.20 0.72 17.56
CA LYS A 188 -1.24 -0.13 18.78
C LYS A 188 -0.83 -1.57 18.50
N GLY A 189 -0.77 -2.00 17.24
CA GLY A 189 -0.52 -3.40 16.88
C GLY A 189 -1.72 -4.33 17.05
N ASP A 190 -2.93 -3.79 17.21
CA ASP A 190 -4.17 -4.56 17.41
C ASP A 190 -4.71 -5.12 16.09
N PHE A 191 -3.91 -5.92 15.41
CA PHE A 191 -4.23 -6.56 14.13
C PHE A 191 -3.37 -7.81 13.90
N GLN A 192 -3.87 -8.74 13.09
CA GLN A 192 -3.04 -9.79 12.49
C GLN A 192 -2.50 -9.36 11.13
N ALA A 193 -3.37 -8.77 10.30
CA ALA A 193 -2.99 -8.05 9.09
C ALA A 193 -3.84 -6.80 8.94
N TYR A 194 -3.31 -5.79 8.26
CA TYR A 194 -4.07 -4.59 7.89
C TYR A 194 -3.85 -4.27 6.40
N ILE A 195 -4.80 -3.57 5.80
CA ILE A 195 -4.58 -2.91 4.52
C ILE A 195 -4.63 -1.40 4.73
N TRP A 196 -3.64 -0.71 4.20
CA TRP A 196 -3.57 0.75 4.26
C TRP A 196 -2.87 1.31 3.03
N SER A 197 -2.93 2.64 2.97
CA SER A 197 -2.25 3.45 1.99
C SER A 197 -1.25 4.35 2.71
N ASN A 198 0.01 4.13 2.47
CA ASN A 198 1.06 4.98 3.05
C ASN A 198 1.43 6.10 2.09
N THR A 199 1.48 7.32 2.63
CA THR A 199 1.98 8.48 1.90
C THR A 199 3.48 8.32 1.66
N SER A 200 3.90 8.47 0.42
CA SER A 200 5.32 8.58 0.11
C SER A 200 5.80 9.99 0.41
N TRP A 201 6.83 10.07 1.24
CA TRP A 201 7.55 11.31 1.46
C TRP A 201 8.50 11.57 0.29
N PRO A 202 8.80 12.83 -0.04
CA PRO A 202 9.76 13.13 -1.12
C PRO A 202 11.15 12.53 -0.87
N ASP A 203 11.58 12.48 0.39
CA ASP A 203 12.85 11.87 0.77
C ASP A 203 12.69 10.37 1.05
N PRO A 204 13.36 9.48 0.28
CA PRO A 204 13.29 8.05 0.48
C PRO A 204 13.78 7.57 1.85
N LEU A 205 14.70 8.29 2.48
CA LEU A 205 15.18 7.96 3.82
C LEU A 205 14.07 8.03 4.86
N THR A 206 13.20 9.03 4.78
CA THR A 206 12.07 9.20 5.71
C THR A 206 11.14 7.99 5.66
N ILE A 207 10.88 7.44 4.46
CA ILE A 207 10.06 6.26 4.30
C ILE A 207 10.76 5.02 4.86
N LEU A 208 12.03 4.82 4.49
CA LEU A 208 12.74 3.59 4.86
C LEU A 208 13.11 3.55 6.34
N LYS A 209 13.22 4.70 7.02
CA LYS A 209 13.34 4.76 8.48
C LYS A 209 12.18 4.09 9.22
N CYS A 210 11.01 3.96 8.60
CA CYS A 210 9.90 3.19 9.18
C CYS A 210 10.21 1.69 9.31
N TYR A 211 11.24 1.18 8.63
CA TYR A 211 11.72 -0.20 8.76
C TYR A 211 12.98 -0.34 9.62
N HIS A 212 13.47 0.74 10.21
CA HIS A 212 14.58 0.67 11.15
C HIS A 212 14.10 0.10 12.49
N SER A 213 14.85 -0.84 13.07
CA SER A 213 14.48 -1.55 14.30
C SER A 213 14.24 -0.65 15.51
N ALA A 214 14.89 0.53 15.55
CA ALA A 214 14.69 1.53 16.61
C ALA A 214 13.42 2.38 16.41
N THR A 215 12.78 2.33 15.24
CA THR A 215 11.55 3.07 14.98
C THR A 215 10.38 2.39 15.68
N PRO A 216 9.68 3.07 16.60
CA PRO A 216 8.57 2.46 17.31
C PRO A 216 7.36 2.19 16.39
N GLN A 217 6.59 1.18 16.72
CA GLN A 217 5.36 0.84 15.99
C GLN A 217 4.40 2.01 15.91
N SER A 218 4.23 2.73 17.01
CA SER A 218 3.35 3.90 17.09
C SER A 218 3.75 5.06 16.18
N ALA A 219 5.01 5.09 15.70
CA ALA A 219 5.46 6.11 14.76
C ALA A 219 5.17 5.70 13.30
N CYS A 220 5.73 4.58 12.83
CA CYS A 220 5.47 4.07 11.48
C CYS A 220 6.01 2.65 11.23
N ASN A 221 6.74 2.02 12.14
CA ASN A 221 7.17 0.62 11.99
C ASN A 221 6.02 -0.33 12.35
N TYR A 222 4.90 -0.20 11.66
CA TYR A 222 3.66 -0.90 12.00
C TYR A 222 3.76 -2.42 11.99
N THR A 223 4.67 -2.99 11.22
CA THR A 223 4.94 -4.43 11.18
C THR A 223 6.01 -4.87 12.17
N THR A 224 6.47 -3.99 13.06
CA THR A 224 7.55 -4.27 14.02
C THR A 224 8.78 -4.93 13.37
N TYR A 225 9.05 -4.57 12.13
CA TYR A 225 10.15 -5.11 11.33
C TYR A 225 11.51 -4.85 12.00
N LYS A 226 12.36 -5.86 11.99
CA LYS A 226 13.72 -5.79 12.54
C LYS A 226 14.68 -6.54 11.65
N ASN A 227 15.72 -5.84 11.17
CA ASN A 227 16.81 -6.45 10.43
C ASN A 227 18.08 -5.60 10.59
N PRO A 228 19.11 -6.09 11.33
CA PRO A 228 20.34 -5.33 11.56
C PRO A 228 21.09 -4.91 10.29
N ALA A 229 20.96 -5.67 9.19
CA ALA A 229 21.59 -5.29 7.91
C ALA A 229 20.87 -4.07 7.29
N VAL A 230 19.55 -3.99 7.45
CA VAL A 230 18.75 -2.84 7.01
C VAL A 230 19.06 -1.63 7.90
N ASP A 231 19.11 -1.82 9.22
CA ASP A 231 19.43 -0.76 10.18
C ASP A 231 20.75 -0.10 9.82
N LYS A 232 21.81 -0.91 9.59
CA LYS A 232 23.12 -0.42 9.19
C LYS A 232 23.08 0.42 7.91
N LEU A 233 22.37 -0.04 6.89
CA LEU A 233 22.26 0.68 5.62
C LEU A 233 21.52 2.01 5.78
N ILE A 234 20.47 2.05 6.61
CA ILE A 234 19.69 3.27 6.91
C ILE A 234 20.55 4.26 7.71
N ASP A 235 21.32 3.77 8.68
CA ASP A 235 22.22 4.61 9.48
C ASP A 235 23.36 5.21 8.62
N GLU A 236 23.97 4.40 7.76
CA GLU A 236 24.98 4.87 6.82
C GLU A 236 24.40 5.91 5.85
N ALA A 237 23.19 5.68 5.33
CA ALA A 237 22.51 6.62 4.46
C ALA A 237 22.15 7.93 5.18
N SER A 238 21.83 7.86 6.48
CA SER A 238 21.52 9.04 7.32
C SER A 238 22.75 9.93 7.55
N ASN A 239 23.94 9.34 7.52
CA ASN A 239 25.21 10.01 7.77
C ASN A 239 26.03 10.27 6.48
N THR A 240 25.41 10.20 5.32
CA THR A 240 26.07 10.36 4.02
C THR A 240 25.57 11.63 3.32
N ASP A 241 26.47 12.56 3.06
CA ASP A 241 26.16 13.81 2.33
C ASP A 241 26.13 13.64 0.81
N ASP A 242 26.81 12.60 0.27
CA ASP A 242 26.78 12.28 -1.16
C ASP A 242 25.42 11.67 -1.56
N PRO A 243 24.61 12.38 -2.37
CA PRO A 243 23.28 11.92 -2.76
C PRO A 243 23.29 10.58 -3.53
N ALA A 244 24.31 10.33 -4.35
CA ALA A 244 24.40 9.11 -5.14
C ALA A 244 24.66 7.90 -4.24
N LYS A 245 25.64 8.01 -3.33
CA LYS A 245 25.95 6.99 -2.33
C LYS A 245 24.77 6.75 -1.40
N ARG A 246 24.11 7.82 -0.94
CA ARG A 246 22.93 7.74 -0.08
C ARG A 246 21.79 6.97 -0.76
N ASN A 247 21.49 7.28 -2.02
CA ASN A 247 20.43 6.60 -2.77
C ASN A 247 20.77 5.12 -3.02
N ASP A 248 22.05 4.77 -3.28
CA ASP A 248 22.47 3.38 -3.44
C ASP A 248 22.31 2.57 -2.15
N LEU A 249 22.66 3.14 -0.99
CA LEU A 249 22.43 2.52 0.32
C LEU A 249 20.93 2.27 0.57
N LEU A 250 20.09 3.25 0.29
CA LEU A 250 18.64 3.14 0.46
C LEU A 250 18.02 2.11 -0.51
N LYS A 251 18.52 2.03 -1.74
CA LYS A 251 18.13 1.00 -2.71
C LYS A 251 18.48 -0.40 -2.20
N LYS A 252 19.67 -0.60 -1.64
CA LYS A 252 20.07 -1.87 -1.02
C LYS A 252 19.21 -2.24 0.18
N ALA A 253 18.94 -1.27 1.08
CA ALA A 253 18.06 -1.49 2.21
C ALA A 253 16.66 -1.91 1.75
N ASN A 254 16.10 -1.20 0.76
CA ASN A 254 14.78 -1.52 0.20
C ASN A 254 14.72 -2.91 -0.42
N ALA A 255 15.78 -3.38 -1.10
CA ALA A 255 15.83 -4.71 -1.68
C ALA A 255 15.75 -5.81 -0.61
N ILE A 256 16.44 -5.63 0.53
CA ILE A 256 16.38 -6.55 1.67
C ILE A 256 14.96 -6.55 2.29
N ILE A 257 14.37 -5.37 2.52
CA ILE A 257 13.02 -5.23 3.05
C ILE A 257 12.00 -5.93 2.13
N TYR A 258 12.13 -5.74 0.82
CA TYR A 258 11.25 -6.37 -0.16
C TYR A 258 11.36 -7.90 -0.12
N ASP A 259 12.57 -8.43 -0.04
CA ASP A 259 12.81 -9.88 0.06
C ASP A 259 12.32 -10.46 1.41
N ASP A 260 12.41 -9.71 2.51
CA ASP A 260 11.87 -10.11 3.82
C ASP A 260 10.33 -10.07 3.87
N ALA A 261 9.70 -9.42 2.89
CA ALA A 261 8.27 -9.38 2.69
C ALA A 261 7.44 -9.02 3.94
N PRO A 262 7.76 -7.96 4.71
CA PRO A 262 6.94 -7.56 5.85
C PRO A 262 5.55 -7.09 5.42
N VAL A 263 5.38 -6.81 4.14
CA VAL A 263 4.13 -6.39 3.51
C VAL A 263 3.92 -7.09 2.17
N TRP A 264 2.65 -7.18 1.73
CA TRP A 264 2.27 -7.37 0.34
C TRP A 264 1.93 -6.00 -0.26
N PHE A 265 2.40 -5.74 -1.51
CA PHE A 265 2.17 -4.52 -2.25
C PHE A 265 1.15 -4.71 -3.36
#